data_7e140de9982cf7b1d560138c5d44924f
#
_entry.id   7e140de9982cf7b1d560138c5d44924f
#
_cell.length_a   1.000
_cell.length_b   1.000
_cell.length_c   1.000
_cell.angle_alpha   90.00
_cell.angle_beta   90.00
_cell.angle_gamma   90.00
#
_symmetry.space_group_name_H-M   'P 1'
#
loop_
_entity.id
_entity.type
_entity.pdbx_description
1 polymer ?
#
loop_
_entity_poly.entity_id
_entity_poly.type
_entity_poly.pdbx_seq_one_letter_code
_entity_poly.pdbx_strand_id
1 'polypeptide(L)'
;IVNHATRFWKIYEEIEGRRHPLPQKIYLESGEKTVWGDSRVYHWCRFSSAAPSALTCALMALEYWMQEQIKEGRDAKELFETVLQGTCSVAIVGVCASVGLAHWKTYPELLVPLLENPAFLDMDSQRYVQDLQEEIYIEHCSKYLSFGQNPADYRLLRDDARQEHRKTTLRNQILPILVMGSAEARSRLQSAMRTFPEHPPLYYEEEKDNTSLLQERIETCRIWAAQAEPENYRTIENETEGEIVIEFVMPAELEDRLVGERKELQSQDILVKLLLWSRTLLEENKISPTFTLETAMEYARELGAGADLDERAEGGLDRLGWRANAVALFAAAAVIKRWDWAQSNDHITWCREQLLVAARRPAPLRQGEELMRDPYGHARSAARALPIFLTRCPDDREIKKALFELAAHRNNEVRGNLFRALIPLWETDQTTVWRCIEGAIELSRGRTGPRGWWHRFFEKPLCDCSSREVELNSLYSLLFCLPGDARISAIKPQDRLVSLLSDLLAFTINNTINPNEKGFQSDSMVSLEWNQMFFPIIANAILRLPEAEVYPALLAPICDNWEKAPGLMENLLWGL
;
A
#
# COMPACT_ATOMS: atom_id res chain seq x y z
N ILE A 1 -23.63 15.42 -4.24
CA ILE A 1 -22.70 14.45 -4.85
C ILE A 1 -22.56 13.24 -3.95
N VAL A 2 -22.12 13.35 -2.69
CA VAL A 2 -21.86 12.24 -1.76
C VAL A 2 -23.08 11.34 -1.59
N ASN A 3 -24.25 11.90 -1.28
CA ASN A 3 -25.50 11.14 -1.12
C ASN A 3 -25.89 10.39 -2.40
N HIS A 4 -25.60 10.94 -3.58
CA HIS A 4 -25.85 10.26 -4.84
C HIS A 4 -24.88 9.08 -5.04
N ALA A 5 -23.60 9.30 -4.79
CA ALA A 5 -22.59 8.25 -4.86
C ALA A 5 -22.91 7.08 -3.90
N THR A 6 -23.36 7.38 -2.68
CA THR A 6 -23.76 6.36 -1.70
C THR A 6 -24.99 5.55 -2.15
N ARG A 7 -25.97 6.22 -2.78
CA ARG A 7 -27.12 5.51 -3.37
C ARG A 7 -26.69 4.61 -4.52
N PHE A 8 -25.79 5.08 -5.37
CA PHE A 8 -25.22 4.27 -6.44
C PHE A 8 -24.44 3.08 -5.89
N TRP A 9 -23.57 3.30 -4.88
CA TRP A 9 -22.85 2.22 -4.19
C TRP A 9 -23.81 1.16 -3.64
N LYS A 10 -24.90 1.57 -2.98
CA LYS A 10 -25.90 0.63 -2.44
C LYS A 10 -26.52 -0.24 -3.55
N ILE A 11 -26.95 0.38 -4.65
CA ILE A 11 -27.51 -0.33 -5.81
C ILE A 11 -26.47 -1.28 -6.42
N TYR A 12 -25.22 -0.84 -6.51
CA TYR A 12 -24.12 -1.65 -7.03
C TYR A 12 -23.87 -2.90 -6.16
N GLU A 13 -23.82 -2.75 -4.84
CA GLU A 13 -23.67 -3.88 -3.92
C GLU A 13 -24.84 -4.88 -4.04
N GLU A 14 -26.07 -4.40 -4.18
CA GLU A 14 -27.25 -5.23 -4.36
C GLU A 14 -27.26 -6.02 -5.68
N ILE A 15 -26.84 -5.40 -6.78
CA ILE A 15 -26.91 -6.00 -8.12
C ILE A 15 -25.65 -6.81 -8.46
N GLU A 16 -24.48 -6.19 -8.36
CA GLU A 16 -23.18 -6.76 -8.78
C GLU A 16 -22.50 -7.51 -7.64
N GLY A 17 -22.50 -6.94 -6.44
CA GLY A 17 -21.92 -7.52 -5.22
C GLY A 17 -22.75 -8.64 -4.65
N ARG A 18 -24.05 -8.73 -5.01
CA ARG A 18 -25.03 -9.68 -4.45
C ARG A 18 -25.05 -9.67 -2.94
N ARG A 19 -24.95 -8.47 -2.36
CA ARG A 19 -24.99 -8.23 -0.91
C ARG A 19 -26.02 -7.16 -0.61
N HIS A 20 -26.70 -7.29 0.52
CA HIS A 20 -27.78 -6.40 0.93
C HIS A 20 -27.29 -5.48 2.07
N PRO A 21 -26.88 -4.22 1.74
CA PRO A 21 -26.37 -3.29 2.76
C PRO A 21 -27.39 -3.00 3.86
N LEU A 22 -26.91 -3.00 5.11
CA LEU A 22 -27.69 -2.63 6.27
C LEU A 22 -27.54 -1.14 6.58
N PRO A 23 -28.63 -0.47 7.03
CA PRO A 23 -28.59 0.92 7.46
C PRO A 23 -27.89 1.06 8.81
N GLN A 24 -27.12 2.15 8.97
CA GLN A 24 -26.56 2.57 10.24
C GLN A 24 -27.34 3.77 10.80
N LYS A 25 -27.50 3.83 12.12
CA LYS A 25 -28.28 4.86 12.79
C LYS A 25 -27.39 5.86 13.51
N ILE A 26 -27.77 7.15 13.47
CA ILE A 26 -27.17 8.23 14.25
C ILE A 26 -28.31 8.89 15.04
N TYR A 27 -28.08 9.12 16.32
CA TYR A 27 -29.04 9.79 17.21
C TYR A 27 -28.61 11.24 17.42
N LEU A 28 -29.25 12.15 16.67
CA LEU A 28 -29.05 13.60 16.73
C LEU A 28 -30.08 14.24 17.66
N GLU A 29 -29.88 15.49 18.04
CA GLU A 29 -30.90 16.24 18.80
C GLU A 29 -32.21 16.39 18.04
N SER A 30 -32.11 16.51 16.72
CA SER A 30 -33.26 16.56 15.80
C SER A 30 -33.98 15.23 15.60
N GLY A 31 -33.45 14.12 16.13
CA GLY A 31 -34.00 12.79 16.03
C GLY A 31 -33.08 11.76 15.36
N GLU A 32 -33.63 10.55 15.19
CA GLU A 32 -32.89 9.45 14.54
C GLU A 32 -32.67 9.71 13.05
N LYS A 33 -31.45 9.45 12.59
CA LYS A 33 -31.03 9.57 11.20
C LYS A 33 -30.45 8.27 10.71
N THR A 34 -30.80 7.87 9.48
CA THR A 34 -30.27 6.69 8.80
C THR A 34 -29.19 7.10 7.79
N VAL A 35 -28.03 6.41 7.85
CA VAL A 35 -26.94 6.55 6.89
C VAL A 35 -26.54 5.18 6.34
N TRP A 36 -25.94 5.17 5.15
CA TRP A 36 -25.59 3.97 4.42
C TRP A 36 -24.10 3.94 4.09
N GLY A 37 -23.53 2.74 4.12
CA GLY A 37 -22.13 2.49 3.76
C GLY A 37 -21.48 1.47 4.68
N ASP A 38 -20.38 0.93 4.21
CA ASP A 38 -19.45 0.09 4.96
C ASP A 38 -18.15 0.86 5.28
N SER A 39 -17.14 0.18 5.80
CA SER A 39 -15.84 0.79 6.09
C SER A 39 -15.18 1.39 4.84
N ARG A 40 -15.39 0.83 3.64
CA ARG A 40 -14.85 1.38 2.39
C ARG A 40 -15.47 2.74 2.07
N VAL A 41 -16.79 2.88 2.24
CA VAL A 41 -17.52 4.15 2.07
C VAL A 41 -17.10 5.18 3.13
N TYR A 42 -16.90 4.74 4.36
CA TYR A 42 -16.40 5.59 5.45
C TYR A 42 -15.05 6.22 5.12
N HIS A 43 -14.20 5.51 4.38
CA HIS A 43 -12.87 5.97 3.98
C HIS A 43 -12.83 6.84 2.72
N TRP A 44 -13.93 7.12 2.05
CA TRP A 44 -13.94 7.94 0.84
C TRP A 44 -13.34 9.35 1.02
N CYS A 45 -13.24 9.83 2.25
CA CYS A 45 -12.59 11.09 2.59
C CYS A 45 -11.05 11.00 2.66
N ARG A 46 -10.45 9.87 2.29
CA ARG A 46 -9.00 9.66 2.32
C ARG A 46 -8.41 9.55 0.91
N PHE A 47 -7.20 10.09 0.75
CA PHE A 47 -6.49 10.07 -0.54
C PHE A 47 -6.26 8.64 -1.06
N SER A 48 -5.95 7.70 -0.17
CA SER A 48 -5.73 6.28 -0.50
C SER A 48 -7.02 5.50 -0.79
N SER A 49 -8.19 6.13 -0.72
CA SER A 49 -9.47 5.45 -0.92
C SER A 49 -9.70 5.01 -2.36
N ALA A 50 -10.52 3.97 -2.54
CA ALA A 50 -11.00 3.52 -3.85
C ALA A 50 -12.14 4.38 -4.42
N ALA A 51 -12.44 5.53 -3.82
CA ALA A 51 -13.48 6.45 -4.30
C ALA A 51 -13.03 7.22 -5.55
N PRO A 52 -13.98 7.67 -6.39
CA PRO A 52 -13.65 8.60 -7.47
C PRO A 52 -12.96 9.86 -6.92
N SER A 53 -11.86 10.29 -7.54
CA SER A 53 -11.03 11.41 -7.05
C SER A 53 -11.82 12.70 -6.77
N ALA A 54 -12.81 13.03 -7.62
CA ALA A 54 -13.67 14.19 -7.40
C ALA A 54 -14.50 14.10 -6.10
N LEU A 55 -14.92 12.90 -5.72
CA LEU A 55 -15.66 12.66 -4.48
C LEU A 55 -14.74 12.79 -3.27
N THR A 56 -13.56 12.17 -3.34
CA THR A 56 -12.53 12.30 -2.30
C THR A 56 -12.13 13.76 -2.07
N CYS A 57 -11.84 14.51 -3.14
CA CYS A 57 -11.52 15.95 -3.04
C CYS A 57 -12.66 16.74 -2.40
N ALA A 58 -13.92 16.47 -2.74
CA ALA A 58 -15.07 17.15 -2.14
C ALA A 58 -15.20 16.86 -0.64
N LEU A 59 -14.93 15.63 -0.20
CA LEU A 59 -14.98 15.24 1.20
C LEU A 59 -13.81 15.83 1.99
N MET A 60 -12.61 15.83 1.45
CA MET A 60 -11.44 16.51 2.06
C MET A 60 -11.66 18.02 2.17
N ALA A 61 -12.24 18.65 1.13
CA ALA A 61 -12.59 20.06 1.17
C ALA A 61 -13.66 20.35 2.24
N LEU A 62 -14.65 19.47 2.43
CA LEU A 62 -15.65 19.60 3.49
C LEU A 62 -14.99 19.51 4.87
N GLU A 63 -14.09 18.56 5.07
CA GLU A 63 -13.35 18.40 6.33
C GLU A 63 -12.55 19.66 6.66
N TYR A 64 -11.76 20.16 5.71
CA TYR A 64 -11.00 21.39 5.86
C TYR A 64 -11.89 22.58 6.16
N TRP A 65 -12.99 22.76 5.42
CA TRP A 65 -13.94 23.84 5.63
C TRP A 65 -14.57 23.78 7.03
N MET A 66 -14.98 22.60 7.50
CA MET A 66 -15.54 22.45 8.86
C MET A 66 -14.52 22.84 9.94
N GLN A 67 -13.26 22.43 9.79
CA GLN A 67 -12.19 22.80 10.72
C GLN A 67 -11.96 24.31 10.75
N GLU A 68 -11.94 24.98 9.59
CA GLU A 68 -11.80 26.44 9.51
C GLU A 68 -13.00 27.17 10.13
N GLN A 69 -14.23 26.71 9.87
CA GLN A 69 -15.43 27.31 10.48
C GLN A 69 -15.40 27.21 12.01
N ILE A 70 -14.94 26.12 12.59
CA ILE A 70 -14.80 25.97 14.04
C ILE A 70 -13.71 26.94 14.57
N LYS A 71 -12.58 27.07 13.87
CA LYS A 71 -11.50 28.00 14.22
C LYS A 71 -11.96 29.45 14.15
N GLU A 72 -12.85 29.80 13.21
CA GLU A 72 -13.46 31.12 13.05
C GLU A 72 -14.53 31.39 14.11
N GLY A 73 -14.84 30.44 15.00
CA GLY A 73 -15.74 30.59 16.12
C GLY A 73 -17.21 30.26 15.82
N ARG A 74 -17.48 29.55 14.71
CA ARG A 74 -18.82 29.02 14.46
C ARG A 74 -19.13 27.93 15.48
N ASP A 75 -20.41 27.85 15.91
CA ASP A 75 -20.87 26.81 16.82
C ASP A 75 -20.62 25.43 16.21
N ALA A 76 -19.72 24.67 16.86
CA ALA A 76 -19.30 23.38 16.38
C ALA A 76 -20.44 22.35 16.41
N LYS A 77 -21.32 22.43 17.41
CA LYS A 77 -22.47 21.52 17.58
C LYS A 77 -23.51 21.75 16.48
N GLU A 78 -23.87 23.02 16.22
CA GLU A 78 -24.77 23.40 15.14
C GLU A 78 -24.22 22.96 13.77
N LEU A 79 -22.90 23.13 13.57
CA LEU A 79 -22.24 22.74 12.34
C LEU A 79 -22.32 21.22 12.12
N PHE A 80 -22.01 20.41 13.14
CA PHE A 80 -22.11 18.96 13.09
C PHE A 80 -23.54 18.50 12.83
N GLU A 81 -24.49 19.04 13.56
CA GLU A 81 -25.91 18.71 13.40
C GLU A 81 -26.36 18.99 11.96
N THR A 82 -26.04 20.16 11.42
CA THR A 82 -26.39 20.56 10.05
C THR A 82 -25.81 19.59 9.01
N VAL A 83 -24.52 19.23 9.15
CA VAL A 83 -23.83 18.37 8.20
C VAL A 83 -24.38 16.94 8.27
N LEU A 84 -24.58 16.41 9.48
CA LEU A 84 -25.11 15.05 9.68
C LEU A 84 -26.59 14.94 9.28
N GLN A 85 -27.41 15.96 9.51
CA GLN A 85 -28.82 15.99 9.03
C GLN A 85 -28.90 15.95 7.50
N GLY A 86 -27.99 16.62 6.81
CA GLY A 86 -27.96 16.74 5.34
C GLY A 86 -27.52 15.47 4.61
N THR A 87 -27.05 14.44 5.33
CA THR A 87 -26.43 13.26 4.70
C THR A 87 -27.25 11.97 4.83
N CYS A 88 -27.02 11.06 3.89
CA CYS A 88 -27.37 9.64 4.01
C CYS A 88 -26.14 8.72 3.88
N SER A 89 -24.91 9.26 4.05
CA SER A 89 -23.65 8.56 3.77
C SER A 89 -22.77 8.45 5.01
N VAL A 90 -22.21 7.27 5.26
CA VAL A 90 -21.19 7.09 6.30
C VAL A 90 -19.87 7.81 5.95
N ALA A 91 -19.62 8.16 4.69
CA ALA A 91 -18.46 8.98 4.32
C ALA A 91 -18.45 10.36 5.00
N ILE A 92 -19.64 10.98 5.15
CA ILE A 92 -19.78 12.23 5.89
C ILE A 92 -19.61 12.01 7.40
N VAL A 93 -20.03 10.84 7.91
CA VAL A 93 -19.76 10.46 9.31
C VAL A 93 -18.25 10.36 9.55
N GLY A 94 -17.49 9.81 8.60
CA GLY A 94 -16.02 9.77 8.63
C GLY A 94 -15.38 11.15 8.66
N VAL A 95 -15.91 12.10 7.88
CA VAL A 95 -15.49 13.53 7.94
C VAL A 95 -15.78 14.12 9.32
N CYS A 96 -17.00 13.95 9.84
CA CYS A 96 -17.37 14.45 11.17
C CYS A 96 -16.51 13.81 12.27
N ALA A 97 -16.22 12.50 12.19
CA ALA A 97 -15.32 11.84 13.14
C ALA A 97 -13.94 12.49 13.13
N SER A 98 -13.36 12.72 11.95
CA SER A 98 -12.06 13.40 11.81
C SER A 98 -12.04 14.80 12.42
N VAL A 99 -13.04 15.63 12.09
CA VAL A 99 -13.17 16.98 12.65
C VAL A 99 -13.38 16.95 14.16
N GLY A 100 -14.23 16.05 14.66
CA GLY A 100 -14.44 15.88 16.10
C GLY A 100 -13.18 15.44 16.84
N LEU A 101 -12.40 14.51 16.26
CA LEU A 101 -11.10 14.10 16.80
C LEU A 101 -10.07 15.24 16.79
N ALA A 102 -10.09 16.13 15.81
CA ALA A 102 -9.22 17.31 15.78
C ALA A 102 -9.55 18.31 16.90
N HIS A 103 -10.81 18.40 17.31
CA HIS A 103 -11.32 19.38 18.28
C HIS A 103 -11.78 18.78 19.62
N TRP A 104 -11.49 17.48 19.87
CA TRP A 104 -12.02 16.76 21.04
C TRP A 104 -11.69 17.38 22.39
N LYS A 105 -10.52 18.03 22.52
CA LYS A 105 -10.11 18.71 23.76
C LYS A 105 -11.03 19.86 24.14
N THR A 106 -11.56 20.55 23.13
CA THR A 106 -12.44 21.72 23.32
C THR A 106 -13.91 21.31 23.34
N TYR A 107 -14.27 20.33 22.48
CA TYR A 107 -15.66 19.92 22.25
C TYR A 107 -15.81 18.38 22.29
N PRO A 108 -15.51 17.72 23.41
CA PRO A 108 -15.54 16.24 23.48
C PRO A 108 -16.91 15.64 23.16
N GLU A 109 -17.97 16.35 23.46
CA GLU A 109 -19.36 15.89 23.29
C GLU A 109 -19.82 15.82 21.83
N LEU A 110 -19.10 16.47 20.89
CA LEU A 110 -19.39 16.36 19.45
C LEU A 110 -19.33 14.91 18.95
N LEU A 111 -18.53 14.08 19.61
CA LEU A 111 -18.32 12.69 19.22
C LEU A 111 -19.38 11.73 19.76
N VAL A 112 -20.18 12.14 20.77
CA VAL A 112 -21.16 11.27 21.41
C VAL A 112 -22.13 10.61 20.42
N PRO A 113 -22.76 11.32 19.45
CA PRO A 113 -23.65 10.69 18.47
C PRO A 113 -22.99 9.62 17.60
N LEU A 114 -21.67 9.71 17.40
CA LEU A 114 -20.89 8.72 16.64
C LEU A 114 -20.48 7.53 17.51
N LEU A 115 -20.19 7.79 18.79
CA LEU A 115 -19.81 6.77 19.77
C LEU A 115 -20.99 5.90 20.22
N GLU A 116 -22.23 6.34 20.00
CA GLU A 116 -23.45 5.60 20.32
C GLU A 116 -23.75 4.44 19.34
N ASN A 117 -22.96 4.31 18.26
CA ASN A 117 -23.13 3.21 17.29
C ASN A 117 -21.85 2.40 17.13
N PRO A 118 -21.85 1.09 17.46
CA PRO A 118 -20.66 0.25 17.38
C PRO A 118 -20.09 0.12 15.95
N ALA A 119 -20.91 0.29 14.90
CA ALA A 119 -20.44 0.25 13.53
C ALA A 119 -19.48 1.41 13.21
N PHE A 120 -19.67 2.58 13.80
CA PHE A 120 -18.73 3.70 13.59
C PHE A 120 -17.42 3.51 14.34
N LEU A 121 -17.43 2.86 15.51
CA LEU A 121 -16.22 2.47 16.23
C LEU A 121 -15.38 1.47 15.42
N ASP A 122 -16.05 0.48 14.81
CA ASP A 122 -15.40 -0.50 13.95
C ASP A 122 -14.84 0.13 12.67
N MET A 123 -15.64 0.92 11.94
CA MET A 123 -15.20 1.65 10.75
C MET A 123 -14.03 2.57 11.04
N ASP A 124 -14.06 3.28 12.17
CA ASP A 124 -13.01 4.22 12.56
C ASP A 124 -11.73 3.52 13.01
N SER A 125 -11.83 2.33 13.61
CA SER A 125 -10.67 1.49 13.90
C SER A 125 -9.97 1.03 12.60
N GLN A 126 -10.75 0.67 11.58
CA GLN A 126 -10.22 0.34 10.25
C GLN A 126 -9.62 1.58 9.56
N ARG A 127 -10.25 2.76 9.69
CA ARG A 127 -9.69 4.03 9.23
C ARG A 127 -8.30 4.29 9.82
N TYR A 128 -8.16 4.12 11.12
CA TYR A 128 -6.87 4.33 11.80
C TYR A 128 -5.75 3.49 11.19
N VAL A 129 -6.00 2.22 10.91
CA VAL A 129 -5.02 1.34 10.25
C VAL A 129 -4.67 1.86 8.84
N GLN A 130 -5.65 2.38 8.10
CA GLN A 130 -5.40 2.95 6.77
C GLN A 130 -4.66 4.29 6.84
N ASP A 131 -5.01 5.17 7.76
CA ASP A 131 -4.34 6.46 7.96
C ASP A 131 -2.84 6.26 8.30
N LEU A 132 -2.48 5.24 9.06
CA LEU A 132 -1.07 4.88 9.31
C LEU A 132 -0.31 4.51 8.03
N GLN A 133 -1.02 4.01 7.01
CA GLN A 133 -0.45 3.62 5.72
C GLN A 133 -0.51 4.77 4.70
N GLU A 134 -1.37 5.74 4.91
CA GLU A 134 -1.61 6.80 3.95
C GLU A 134 -0.37 7.65 3.68
N GLU A 135 0.40 7.98 4.70
CA GLU A 135 1.69 8.67 4.54
C GLU A 135 2.64 7.88 3.62
N ILE A 136 2.68 6.57 3.79
CA ILE A 136 3.47 5.65 2.96
C ILE A 136 3.00 5.70 1.51
N TYR A 137 1.69 5.64 1.31
CA TYR A 137 1.08 5.65 0.00
C TYR A 137 1.31 6.99 -0.73
N ILE A 138 1.13 8.13 -0.03
CA ILE A 138 1.37 9.46 -0.57
C ILE A 138 2.84 9.62 -0.99
N GLU A 139 3.76 9.16 -0.17
CA GLU A 139 5.20 9.23 -0.49
C GLU A 139 5.54 8.38 -1.71
N HIS A 140 4.96 7.19 -1.83
CA HIS A 140 5.10 6.34 -3.01
C HIS A 140 4.56 7.06 -4.26
N CYS A 141 3.33 7.57 -4.21
CA CYS A 141 2.73 8.32 -5.31
C CYS A 141 3.58 9.52 -5.72
N SER A 142 4.12 10.28 -4.75
CA SER A 142 4.95 11.44 -5.04
C SER A 142 6.25 11.10 -5.77
N LYS A 143 6.81 9.91 -5.55
CA LYS A 143 8.04 9.43 -6.22
C LYS A 143 7.80 8.91 -7.63
N TYR A 144 6.65 8.28 -7.86
CA TYR A 144 6.39 7.53 -9.10
C TYR A 144 5.36 8.19 -10.03
N LEU A 145 4.50 9.07 -9.51
CA LEU A 145 3.47 9.77 -10.28
C LEU A 145 3.82 11.25 -10.54
N SER A 146 5.09 11.63 -10.35
CA SER A 146 5.56 13.02 -10.37
C SER A 146 5.54 13.70 -11.74
N PHE A 147 5.15 13.02 -12.80
CA PHE A 147 5.04 13.63 -14.13
C PHE A 147 3.77 14.50 -14.22
N GLY A 148 3.98 15.83 -14.14
CA GLY A 148 2.94 16.83 -14.36
C GLY A 148 2.15 17.24 -13.12
N GLN A 149 2.45 16.72 -11.93
CA GLN A 149 1.81 17.14 -10.69
C GLN A 149 2.76 18.02 -9.85
N ASN A 150 2.19 19.04 -9.20
CA ASN A 150 2.97 19.96 -8.39
C ASN A 150 3.45 19.25 -7.10
N PRO A 151 4.78 19.19 -6.81
CA PRO A 151 5.30 18.63 -5.57
C PRO A 151 4.73 19.27 -4.29
N ALA A 152 4.15 20.48 -4.40
CA ALA A 152 3.50 21.15 -3.29
C ALA A 152 2.21 20.42 -2.85
N ASP A 153 1.47 19.81 -3.78
CA ASP A 153 0.20 19.14 -3.49
C ASP A 153 0.44 17.89 -2.64
N TYR A 154 1.48 17.13 -2.96
CA TYR A 154 1.87 15.97 -2.13
C TYR A 154 2.36 16.36 -0.74
N ARG A 155 2.97 17.54 -0.58
CA ARG A 155 3.35 18.03 0.74
C ARG A 155 2.12 18.30 1.60
N LEU A 156 1.10 18.95 1.04
CA LEU A 156 -0.16 19.20 1.76
C LEU A 156 -0.85 17.90 2.19
N LEU A 157 -0.94 16.90 1.30
CA LEU A 157 -1.51 15.59 1.63
C LEU A 157 -0.72 14.88 2.74
N ARG A 158 0.61 14.93 2.67
CA ARG A 158 1.47 14.33 3.69
C ARG A 158 1.37 15.04 5.04
N ASP A 159 1.29 16.36 5.03
CA ASP A 159 1.14 17.16 6.25
C ASP A 159 -0.24 16.91 6.89
N ASP A 160 -1.28 16.70 6.08
CA ASP A 160 -2.60 16.25 6.55
C ASP A 160 -2.54 14.84 7.16
N ALA A 161 -1.93 13.87 6.51
CA ALA A 161 -1.78 12.51 7.02
C ALA A 161 -1.00 12.44 8.36
N ARG A 162 -0.14 13.42 8.64
CA ARG A 162 0.65 13.54 9.87
C ARG A 162 -0.07 14.19 11.04
N GLN A 163 -1.25 14.72 10.84
CA GLN A 163 -2.01 15.41 11.91
C GLN A 163 -2.28 14.45 13.08
N GLU A 164 -2.23 14.98 14.31
CA GLU A 164 -2.41 14.18 15.53
C GLU A 164 -3.77 13.47 15.60
N HIS A 165 -4.83 14.10 15.10
CA HIS A 165 -6.15 13.48 15.08
C HIS A 165 -6.25 12.29 14.11
N ARG A 166 -5.33 12.16 13.16
CA ARG A 166 -5.20 10.96 12.29
C ARG A 166 -4.63 9.76 13.03
N LYS A 167 -3.87 10.01 14.10
CA LYS A 167 -3.17 9.00 14.91
C LYS A 167 -3.99 8.53 16.12
N THR A 168 -5.28 8.84 16.16
CA THR A 168 -6.20 8.44 17.23
C THR A 168 -7.51 7.91 16.66
N THR A 169 -8.29 7.24 17.47
CA THR A 169 -9.58 6.65 17.10
C THR A 169 -10.72 7.21 17.93
N LEU A 170 -11.95 7.05 17.46
CA LEU A 170 -13.16 7.32 18.25
C LEU A 170 -13.13 6.57 19.60
N ARG A 171 -12.69 5.32 19.59
CA ARG A 171 -12.57 4.49 20.79
C ARG A 171 -11.71 5.15 21.87
N ASN A 172 -10.62 5.81 21.49
CA ASN A 172 -9.73 6.50 22.43
C ASN A 172 -10.39 7.68 23.13
N GLN A 173 -11.55 8.12 22.66
CA GLN A 173 -12.30 9.24 23.25
C GLN A 173 -13.36 8.79 24.26
N ILE A 174 -13.61 7.48 24.40
CA ILE A 174 -14.58 6.94 25.37
C ILE A 174 -14.19 7.39 26.79
N LEU A 175 -13.00 7.08 27.25
CA LEU A 175 -12.52 7.44 28.60
C LEU A 175 -12.49 8.95 28.86
N PRO A 176 -11.94 9.78 27.96
CA PRO A 176 -12.02 11.24 28.10
C PRO A 176 -13.46 11.76 28.30
N ILE A 177 -14.43 11.24 27.55
CA ILE A 177 -15.84 11.67 27.70
C ILE A 177 -16.43 11.17 29.02
N LEU A 178 -16.12 9.95 29.44
CA LEU A 178 -16.58 9.42 30.72
C LEU A 178 -16.03 10.20 31.92
N VAL A 179 -14.82 10.76 31.81
CA VAL A 179 -14.16 11.54 32.86
C VAL A 179 -14.55 13.02 32.81
N MET A 180 -14.49 13.64 31.64
CA MET A 180 -14.59 15.10 31.46
C MET A 180 -15.92 15.56 30.84
N GLY A 181 -16.70 14.68 30.24
CA GLY A 181 -17.98 15.01 29.59
C GLY A 181 -19.05 15.44 30.60
N SER A 182 -20.12 16.08 30.13
CA SER A 182 -21.29 16.39 30.94
C SER A 182 -21.97 15.12 31.48
N ALA A 183 -22.75 15.26 32.53
CA ALA A 183 -23.53 14.14 33.08
C ALA A 183 -24.46 13.50 32.04
N GLU A 184 -25.02 14.32 31.16
CA GLU A 184 -25.87 13.88 30.07
C GLU A 184 -25.09 13.08 29.02
N ALA A 185 -23.95 13.59 28.53
CA ALA A 185 -23.09 12.92 27.58
C ALA A 185 -22.58 11.57 28.09
N ARG A 186 -22.16 11.53 29.36
CA ARG A 186 -21.75 10.28 30.04
C ARG A 186 -22.88 9.25 30.08
N SER A 187 -24.06 9.68 30.56
CA SER A 187 -25.22 8.78 30.69
C SER A 187 -25.66 8.22 29.34
N ARG A 188 -25.69 9.08 28.31
CA ARG A 188 -26.01 8.66 26.93
C ARG A 188 -25.03 7.61 26.42
N LEU A 189 -23.72 7.91 26.50
CA LEU A 189 -22.66 7.02 26.03
C LEU A 189 -22.70 5.66 26.76
N GLN A 190 -22.81 5.66 28.09
CA GLN A 190 -22.90 4.44 28.89
C GLN A 190 -24.14 3.61 28.51
N SER A 191 -25.31 4.25 28.40
CA SER A 191 -26.54 3.56 28.02
C SER A 191 -26.45 2.92 26.64
N ALA A 192 -25.87 3.62 25.65
CA ALA A 192 -25.68 3.10 24.31
C ALA A 192 -24.70 1.92 24.30
N MET A 193 -23.52 2.07 24.91
CA MET A 193 -22.49 1.05 24.89
C MET A 193 -22.89 -0.25 25.59
N ARG A 194 -23.74 -0.20 26.63
CA ARG A 194 -24.31 -1.39 27.28
C ARG A 194 -25.14 -2.24 26.34
N THR A 195 -25.74 -1.66 25.32
CA THR A 195 -26.57 -2.37 24.34
C THR A 195 -25.78 -2.90 23.14
N PHE A 196 -24.50 -2.59 23.01
CA PHE A 196 -23.68 -3.00 21.86
C PHE A 196 -23.64 -4.50 21.63
N PRO A 197 -23.53 -5.38 22.67
CA PRO A 197 -23.56 -6.82 22.47
C PRO A 197 -24.86 -7.34 21.84
N GLU A 198 -25.97 -6.60 22.01
CA GLU A 198 -27.28 -6.92 21.42
C GLU A 198 -27.37 -6.42 19.97
N HIS A 199 -26.57 -5.46 19.62
CA HIS A 199 -26.54 -4.77 18.31
C HIS A 199 -25.14 -4.71 17.73
N PRO A 200 -24.49 -5.87 17.45
CA PRO A 200 -23.13 -5.88 16.92
C PRO A 200 -23.06 -5.18 15.54
N PRO A 201 -21.90 -4.62 15.16
CA PRO A 201 -21.73 -3.91 13.89
C PRO A 201 -21.88 -4.87 12.72
N LEU A 202 -22.96 -4.75 11.96
CA LEU A 202 -23.21 -5.50 10.73
C LEU A 202 -23.41 -4.52 9.59
N TYR A 203 -22.85 -4.84 8.44
CA TYR A 203 -22.91 -4.00 7.24
C TYR A 203 -23.80 -4.58 6.15
N TYR A 204 -23.99 -5.90 6.16
CA TYR A 204 -24.76 -6.64 5.18
C TYR A 204 -25.67 -7.67 5.85
N GLU A 205 -26.83 -7.94 5.25
CA GLU A 205 -27.77 -8.95 5.76
C GLU A 205 -27.12 -10.34 5.85
N GLU A 206 -26.28 -10.69 4.87
CA GLU A 206 -25.58 -11.97 4.77
C GLU A 206 -24.61 -12.22 5.93
N GLU A 207 -24.15 -11.17 6.59
CA GLU A 207 -23.27 -11.30 7.76
C GLU A 207 -24.00 -11.91 8.98
N LYS A 208 -25.33 -11.81 9.02
CA LYS A 208 -26.15 -12.41 10.09
C LYS A 208 -26.08 -13.94 10.11
N ASP A 209 -25.86 -14.54 8.95
CA ASP A 209 -25.78 -16.00 8.79
C ASP A 209 -24.37 -16.53 9.09
N ASN A 210 -23.38 -15.66 9.21
CA ASN A 210 -22.01 -16.03 9.55
C ASN A 210 -21.83 -16.06 11.08
N THR A 211 -22.07 -17.21 11.67
CA THR A 211 -22.04 -17.40 13.13
C THR A 211 -20.67 -17.04 13.74
N SER A 212 -19.56 -17.35 13.07
CA SER A 212 -18.21 -17.03 13.56
C SER A 212 -17.97 -15.53 13.60
N LEU A 213 -18.28 -14.82 12.51
CA LEU A 213 -18.16 -13.37 12.42
C LEU A 213 -19.07 -12.66 13.44
N LEU A 214 -20.32 -13.13 13.56
CA LEU A 214 -21.27 -12.57 14.50
C LEU A 214 -20.78 -12.71 15.95
N GLN A 215 -20.24 -13.88 16.31
CA GLN A 215 -19.71 -14.13 17.64
C GLN A 215 -18.50 -13.23 17.95
N GLU A 216 -17.57 -13.10 17.02
CA GLU A 216 -16.42 -12.20 17.12
C GLU A 216 -16.84 -10.74 17.38
N ARG A 217 -17.83 -10.27 16.61
CA ARG A 217 -18.36 -8.90 16.77
C ARG A 217 -19.09 -8.68 18.09
N ILE A 218 -19.85 -9.67 18.55
CA ILE A 218 -20.49 -9.62 19.87
C ILE A 218 -19.45 -9.53 20.99
N GLU A 219 -18.37 -10.29 20.89
CA GLU A 219 -17.28 -10.25 21.89
C GLU A 219 -16.56 -8.92 21.90
N THR A 220 -16.26 -8.37 20.73
CA THR A 220 -15.72 -7.00 20.60
C THR A 220 -16.64 -5.97 21.25
N CYS A 221 -17.95 -6.08 21.03
CA CYS A 221 -18.96 -5.22 21.65
C CYS A 221 -19.02 -5.36 23.17
N ARG A 222 -18.81 -6.55 23.72
CA ARG A 222 -18.72 -6.77 25.18
C ARG A 222 -17.53 -6.02 25.79
N ILE A 223 -16.40 -5.99 25.09
CA ILE A 223 -15.23 -5.21 25.52
C ILE A 223 -15.54 -3.71 25.52
N TRP A 224 -16.18 -3.22 24.47
CA TRP A 224 -16.55 -1.81 24.40
C TRP A 224 -17.57 -1.46 25.49
N ALA A 225 -18.57 -2.32 25.74
CA ALA A 225 -19.50 -2.14 26.84
C ALA A 225 -18.78 -2.10 28.21
N ALA A 226 -17.82 -2.97 28.44
CA ALA A 226 -17.00 -2.97 29.66
C ALA A 226 -16.16 -1.68 29.81
N GLN A 227 -15.74 -1.06 28.72
CA GLN A 227 -15.02 0.24 28.72
C GLN A 227 -15.93 1.41 29.12
N ALA A 228 -17.24 1.26 29.02
CA ALA A 228 -18.19 2.29 29.47
C ALA A 228 -18.40 2.30 31.00
N GLU A 229 -17.93 1.26 31.70
CA GLU A 229 -18.14 1.12 33.14
C GLU A 229 -16.94 1.69 33.94
N PRO A 230 -17.17 2.76 34.75
CA PRO A 230 -16.08 3.41 35.51
C PRO A 230 -15.36 2.48 36.48
N GLU A 231 -16.05 1.47 37.02
CA GLU A 231 -15.48 0.46 37.92
C GLU A 231 -14.40 -0.40 37.28
N ASN A 232 -14.36 -0.47 35.96
CA ASN A 232 -13.33 -1.18 35.21
C ASN A 232 -12.06 -0.37 35.00
N TYR A 233 -11.92 0.77 35.68
CA TYR A 233 -10.71 1.58 35.61
C TYR A 233 -10.04 1.68 36.97
N ARG A 234 -8.71 1.61 37.00
CA ARG A 234 -7.90 1.89 38.18
C ARG A 234 -6.98 3.06 37.95
N THR A 235 -6.75 3.80 39.01
CA THR A 235 -5.77 4.89 39.02
C THR A 235 -4.43 4.34 39.47
N ILE A 236 -3.37 4.58 38.70
CA ILE A 236 -2.00 4.25 39.05
C ILE A 236 -1.25 5.58 39.23
N GLU A 237 -0.74 5.84 40.42
CA GLU A 237 0.14 6.99 40.65
C GLU A 237 1.54 6.65 40.17
N ASN A 238 2.04 7.41 39.21
CA ASN A 238 3.42 7.29 38.76
C ASN A 238 4.30 8.11 39.71
N GLU A 239 4.97 7.44 40.66
CA GLU A 239 5.79 8.08 41.73
C GLU A 239 6.92 8.96 41.15
N THR A 240 7.35 8.75 39.92
CA THR A 240 8.49 9.46 39.31
C THR A 240 8.11 10.76 38.60
N GLU A 241 6.88 10.93 38.13
CA GLU A 241 6.47 12.08 37.28
C GLU A 241 5.28 12.87 37.84
N GLY A 242 4.63 12.41 38.92
CA GLY A 242 3.44 13.03 39.47
C GLY A 242 2.24 12.97 38.56
N GLU A 243 2.28 12.11 37.55
CA GLU A 243 1.17 11.90 36.61
C GLU A 243 0.24 10.79 37.12
N ILE A 244 -1.05 11.02 36.96
CA ILE A 244 -2.09 10.04 37.26
C ILE A 244 -2.37 9.27 35.97
N VAL A 245 -2.05 7.99 35.95
CA VAL A 245 -2.40 7.08 34.83
C VAL A 245 -3.69 6.36 35.18
N ILE A 246 -4.68 6.45 34.30
CA ILE A 246 -5.94 5.71 34.40
C ILE A 246 -5.82 4.48 33.49
N GLU A 247 -5.82 3.29 34.07
CA GLU A 247 -5.71 2.04 33.33
C GLU A 247 -7.06 1.31 33.29
N PHE A 248 -7.46 0.87 32.10
CA PHE A 248 -8.61 -0.02 31.96
C PHE A 248 -8.24 -1.44 32.41
N VAL A 249 -8.99 -1.95 33.37
CA VAL A 249 -8.85 -3.33 33.87
C VAL A 249 -9.95 -4.18 33.23
N MET A 250 -9.52 -5.15 32.46
CA MET A 250 -10.45 -6.06 31.82
C MET A 250 -11.19 -6.92 32.85
N PRO A 251 -12.53 -7.04 32.78
CA PRO A 251 -13.26 -8.00 33.63
C PRO A 251 -12.75 -9.44 33.41
N ALA A 252 -12.55 -10.19 34.50
CA ALA A 252 -11.98 -11.55 34.45
C ALA A 252 -12.72 -12.49 33.49
N GLU A 253 -14.04 -12.34 33.36
CA GLU A 253 -14.88 -13.13 32.44
C GLU A 253 -14.54 -12.90 30.95
N LEU A 254 -14.00 -11.73 30.63
CA LEU A 254 -13.56 -11.37 29.26
C LEU A 254 -12.06 -11.63 29.08
N GLU A 255 -11.27 -11.68 30.14
CA GLU A 255 -9.81 -11.78 30.06
C GLU A 255 -9.35 -13.13 29.50
N ASP A 256 -9.94 -14.25 29.96
CA ASP A 256 -9.57 -15.60 29.51
C ASP A 256 -9.81 -15.81 28.01
N ARG A 257 -10.80 -15.14 27.44
CA ARG A 257 -11.13 -15.21 26.02
C ARG A 257 -10.22 -14.33 25.15
N LEU A 258 -9.74 -13.23 25.73
CA LEU A 258 -8.95 -12.22 25.01
C LEU A 258 -7.44 -12.49 25.03
N VAL A 259 -6.96 -13.49 25.75
CA VAL A 259 -5.53 -13.86 25.71
C VAL A 259 -5.08 -14.17 24.28
N GLY A 260 -5.94 -14.78 23.48
CA GLY A 260 -5.71 -15.00 22.05
C GLY A 260 -5.68 -13.70 21.25
N GLU A 261 -6.69 -12.84 21.42
CA GLU A 261 -6.82 -11.57 20.69
C GLU A 261 -5.77 -10.52 21.11
N ARG A 262 -5.40 -10.47 22.40
CA ARG A 262 -4.28 -9.61 22.86
C ARG A 262 -2.96 -10.00 22.19
N LYS A 263 -2.67 -11.30 22.04
CA LYS A 263 -1.49 -11.77 21.32
C LYS A 263 -1.57 -11.38 19.85
N GLU A 264 -2.75 -11.42 19.26
CA GLU A 264 -2.94 -11.04 17.87
C GLU A 264 -2.81 -9.53 17.68
N LEU A 265 -3.42 -8.69 18.53
CA LEU A 265 -3.27 -7.23 18.52
C LEU A 265 -1.82 -6.79 18.79
N GLN A 266 -1.12 -7.43 19.74
CA GLN A 266 0.30 -7.19 19.95
C GLN A 266 1.12 -7.59 18.72
N SER A 267 0.81 -8.73 18.12
CA SER A 267 1.46 -9.18 16.88
C SER A 267 1.22 -8.20 15.72
N GLN A 268 0.02 -7.62 15.63
CA GLN A 268 -0.32 -6.60 14.64
C GLN A 268 0.42 -5.28 14.88
N ASP A 269 0.51 -4.81 16.11
CA ASP A 269 1.25 -3.60 16.47
C ASP A 269 2.76 -3.76 16.18
N ILE A 270 3.33 -4.90 16.55
CA ILE A 270 4.71 -5.28 16.24
C ILE A 270 4.92 -5.32 14.73
N LEU A 271 3.98 -5.91 13.98
CA LEU A 271 4.02 -6.02 12.53
C LEU A 271 4.11 -4.65 11.86
N VAL A 272 3.21 -3.74 12.21
CA VAL A 272 3.19 -2.38 11.65
C VAL A 272 4.45 -1.62 12.02
N LYS A 273 4.87 -1.67 13.28
CA LYS A 273 6.11 -1.04 13.74
C LYS A 273 7.34 -1.58 13.04
N LEU A 274 7.42 -2.89 12.81
CA LEU A 274 8.53 -3.52 12.10
C LEU A 274 8.56 -3.12 10.62
N LEU A 275 7.40 -3.02 9.96
CA LEU A 275 7.30 -2.54 8.58
C LEU A 275 7.83 -1.11 8.45
N LEU A 276 7.35 -0.19 9.30
CA LEU A 276 7.77 1.22 9.29
C LEU A 276 9.25 1.37 9.63
N TRP A 277 9.73 0.65 10.62
CA TRP A 277 11.13 0.63 11.04
C TRP A 277 12.04 0.14 9.91
N SER A 278 11.70 -0.99 9.30
CA SER A 278 12.47 -1.61 8.21
C SER A 278 12.51 -0.71 6.98
N ARG A 279 11.42 -0.02 6.70
CA ARG A 279 11.34 0.96 5.63
C ARG A 279 12.26 2.15 5.90
N THR A 280 12.20 2.75 7.08
CA THR A 280 13.08 3.87 7.47
C THR A 280 14.54 3.47 7.34
N LEU A 281 14.91 2.26 7.76
CA LEU A 281 16.26 1.75 7.57
C LEU A 281 16.62 1.62 6.09
N LEU A 282 15.72 1.06 5.29
CA LEU A 282 16.00 0.78 3.86
C LEU A 282 16.12 2.06 3.03
N GLU A 283 15.25 3.04 3.26
CA GLU A 283 15.17 4.25 2.45
C GLU A 283 16.05 5.38 2.97
N GLU A 284 16.00 5.65 4.25
CA GLU A 284 16.73 6.76 4.87
C GLU A 284 18.09 6.35 5.45
N ASN A 285 18.37 5.06 5.52
CA ASN A 285 19.55 4.48 6.19
C ASN A 285 19.64 4.87 7.67
N LYS A 286 18.50 5.13 8.32
CA LYS A 286 18.39 5.51 9.73
C LYS A 286 17.78 4.36 10.55
N ILE A 287 18.28 4.20 11.75
CA ILE A 287 17.66 3.32 12.76
C ILE A 287 16.64 4.17 13.50
N SER A 288 15.36 3.82 13.36
CA SER A 288 14.30 4.47 14.12
C SER A 288 14.45 4.14 15.62
N PRO A 289 14.17 5.08 16.53
CA PRO A 289 14.27 4.83 17.96
C PRO A 289 13.28 3.78 18.51
N THR A 290 12.32 3.36 17.68
CA THR A 290 11.30 2.36 18.06
C THR A 290 11.91 1.02 18.44
N PHE A 291 12.95 0.57 17.71
CA PHE A 291 13.63 -0.71 17.95
C PHE A 291 15.14 -0.57 17.74
N THR A 292 15.90 -1.36 18.48
CA THR A 292 17.30 -1.68 18.11
C THR A 292 17.31 -2.68 16.95
N LEU A 293 18.46 -2.89 16.32
CA LEU A 293 18.62 -3.91 15.28
C LEU A 293 18.33 -5.32 15.81
N GLU A 294 18.77 -5.59 17.03
CA GLU A 294 18.59 -6.86 17.73
C GLU A 294 17.10 -7.12 18.02
N THR A 295 16.41 -6.14 18.59
CA THR A 295 14.97 -6.24 18.88
C THR A 295 14.15 -6.41 17.60
N ALA A 296 14.49 -5.67 16.53
CA ALA A 296 13.82 -5.81 15.25
C ALA A 296 14.05 -7.20 14.62
N MET A 297 15.24 -7.79 14.81
CA MET A 297 15.55 -9.16 14.39
C MET A 297 14.77 -10.21 15.16
N GLU A 298 14.62 -10.03 16.49
CA GLU A 298 13.80 -10.92 17.33
C GLU A 298 12.34 -10.92 16.86
N TYR A 299 11.76 -9.75 16.66
CA TYR A 299 10.39 -9.62 16.14
C TYR A 299 10.23 -10.19 14.74
N ALA A 300 11.21 -9.97 13.84
CA ALA A 300 11.18 -10.55 12.52
C ALA A 300 11.22 -12.09 12.56
N ARG A 301 11.98 -12.68 13.48
CA ARG A 301 12.02 -14.14 13.70
C ARG A 301 10.71 -14.65 14.28
N GLU A 302 10.13 -13.98 15.26
CA GLU A 302 8.84 -14.35 15.85
C GLU A 302 7.73 -14.33 14.80
N LEU A 303 7.64 -13.26 14.01
CA LEU A 303 6.69 -13.17 12.89
C LEU A 303 6.94 -14.23 11.81
N GLY A 304 8.20 -14.56 11.54
CA GLY A 304 8.57 -15.59 10.56
C GLY A 304 8.31 -17.02 11.03
N ALA A 305 8.44 -17.30 12.33
CA ALA A 305 8.22 -18.63 12.90
C ALA A 305 6.73 -19.02 12.97
N GLY A 306 5.83 -18.04 13.07
CA GLY A 306 4.38 -18.26 13.01
C GLY A 306 3.85 -18.47 11.60
N ALA A 307 4.72 -18.48 10.62
CA ALA A 307 4.42 -18.49 9.21
C ALA A 307 4.37 -19.88 8.57
N ASP A 308 3.79 -20.85 9.23
CA ASP A 308 3.09 -21.93 8.51
C ASP A 308 1.84 -21.26 7.90
N LEU A 309 2.16 -20.52 6.86
CA LEU A 309 1.31 -19.61 6.12
C LEU A 309 0.43 -20.42 5.19
N ASP A 310 -0.36 -21.31 5.76
CA ASP A 310 -1.46 -21.92 5.05
C ASP A 310 -2.42 -20.78 4.66
N GLU A 311 -2.60 -20.63 3.36
CA GLU A 311 -3.44 -19.63 2.68
C GLU A 311 -4.91 -19.61 3.14
N ARG A 312 -5.24 -20.38 4.18
CA ARG A 312 -6.59 -20.67 4.66
C ARG A 312 -6.97 -20.03 5.98
N ALA A 313 -6.11 -19.22 6.59
CA ALA A 313 -6.53 -18.43 7.75
C ALA A 313 -7.60 -17.41 7.31
N GLU A 314 -8.86 -17.76 7.49
CA GLU A 314 -10.05 -17.04 7.03
C GLU A 314 -10.33 -15.73 7.79
N GLY A 315 -9.38 -15.19 8.54
CA GLY A 315 -9.56 -13.96 9.32
C GLY A 315 -8.29 -13.13 9.49
N GLY A 316 -8.42 -11.83 9.49
CA GLY A 316 -7.40 -10.88 9.94
C GLY A 316 -6.43 -10.33 8.87
N LEU A 317 -5.44 -9.55 9.30
CA LEU A 317 -4.42 -8.88 8.49
C LEU A 317 -3.53 -9.84 7.68
N ASP A 318 -3.49 -11.12 8.02
CA ASP A 318 -2.68 -12.14 7.33
C ASP A 318 -3.24 -12.50 5.94
N ARG A 319 -4.51 -12.16 5.65
CA ARG A 319 -5.09 -12.30 4.30
C ARG A 319 -4.29 -11.58 3.21
N LEU A 320 -3.54 -10.54 3.57
CA LEU A 320 -2.77 -9.73 2.62
C LEU A 320 -1.27 -10.08 2.60
N GLY A 321 -0.84 -11.12 3.32
CA GLY A 321 0.57 -11.49 3.38
C GLY A 321 1.46 -10.45 4.08
N TRP A 322 0.90 -9.65 4.98
CA TRP A 322 1.60 -8.56 5.67
C TRP A 322 2.77 -9.05 6.53
N ARG A 323 2.63 -10.21 7.19
CA ARG A 323 3.73 -10.81 7.96
C ARG A 323 4.90 -11.17 7.05
N ALA A 324 4.61 -11.84 5.92
CA ALA A 324 5.65 -12.16 4.95
C ALA A 324 6.32 -10.92 4.38
N ASN A 325 5.54 -9.85 4.15
CA ASN A 325 6.06 -8.56 3.69
C ASN A 325 6.97 -7.92 4.72
N ALA A 326 6.58 -7.90 6.01
CA ALA A 326 7.40 -7.33 7.09
C ALA A 326 8.71 -8.08 7.26
N VAL A 327 8.65 -9.41 7.28
CA VAL A 327 9.83 -10.28 7.41
C VAL A 327 10.77 -10.09 6.22
N ALA A 328 10.24 -10.11 4.99
CA ALA A 328 11.04 -9.93 3.79
C ALA A 328 11.63 -8.51 3.70
N LEU A 329 10.89 -7.48 4.09
CA LEU A 329 11.36 -6.09 4.10
C LEU A 329 12.47 -5.89 5.13
N PHE A 330 12.32 -6.45 6.34
CA PHE A 330 13.36 -6.43 7.35
C PHE A 330 14.63 -7.13 6.85
N ALA A 331 14.50 -8.35 6.31
CA ALA A 331 15.64 -9.10 5.78
C ALA A 331 16.34 -8.33 4.65
N ALA A 332 15.58 -7.68 3.75
CA ALA A 332 16.14 -6.86 2.70
C ALA A 332 16.85 -5.62 3.26
N ALA A 333 16.26 -4.91 4.23
CA ALA A 333 16.88 -3.75 4.86
C ALA A 333 18.18 -4.11 5.57
N ALA A 334 18.21 -5.23 6.30
CA ALA A 334 19.41 -5.74 6.98
C ALA A 334 20.51 -6.07 5.95
N VAL A 335 20.19 -6.78 4.87
CA VAL A 335 21.16 -7.16 3.82
C VAL A 335 21.70 -5.94 3.08
N ILE A 336 20.83 -4.98 2.71
CA ILE A 336 21.21 -3.84 1.89
C ILE A 336 21.98 -2.77 2.71
N LYS A 337 21.58 -2.55 3.97
CA LYS A 337 22.08 -1.43 4.78
C LYS A 337 22.97 -1.84 5.94
N ARG A 338 22.90 -3.09 6.39
CA ARG A 338 23.59 -3.57 7.61
C ARG A 338 24.21 -4.96 7.38
N TRP A 339 24.78 -5.20 6.21
CA TRP A 339 25.41 -6.49 5.85
C TRP A 339 26.40 -6.97 6.91
N ASP A 340 27.34 -6.09 7.31
CA ASP A 340 28.40 -6.46 8.26
C ASP A 340 27.83 -6.82 9.63
N TRP A 341 26.80 -6.12 10.09
CA TRP A 341 26.07 -6.46 11.31
C TRP A 341 25.38 -7.83 11.18
N ALA A 342 24.68 -8.06 10.08
CA ALA A 342 23.97 -9.33 9.84
C ALA A 342 24.95 -10.51 9.75
N GLN A 343 26.11 -10.30 9.15
CA GLN A 343 27.17 -11.31 9.04
C GLN A 343 27.84 -11.59 10.38
N SER A 344 28.20 -10.55 11.12
CA SER A 344 28.91 -10.68 12.41
C SER A 344 28.06 -11.35 13.50
N ASN A 345 26.74 -11.26 13.40
CA ASN A 345 25.80 -11.84 14.36
C ASN A 345 25.12 -13.12 13.83
N ASP A 346 25.63 -13.71 12.75
CA ASP A 346 25.11 -14.92 12.13
C ASP A 346 23.62 -14.84 11.70
N HIS A 347 23.16 -13.61 11.37
CA HIS A 347 21.81 -13.37 10.89
C HIS A 347 21.67 -13.48 9.37
N ILE A 348 22.80 -13.47 8.66
CA ILE A 348 22.82 -13.43 7.20
C ILE A 348 22.18 -14.66 6.57
N THR A 349 22.38 -15.85 7.18
CA THR A 349 21.78 -17.10 6.71
C THR A 349 20.27 -17.06 6.82
N TRP A 350 19.75 -16.60 7.93
CA TRP A 350 18.31 -16.42 8.12
C TRP A 350 17.73 -15.40 7.14
N CYS A 351 18.37 -14.24 6.97
CA CYS A 351 17.93 -13.23 5.99
C CYS A 351 17.87 -13.82 4.56
N ARG A 352 18.90 -14.58 4.17
CA ARG A 352 18.94 -15.29 2.88
C ARG A 352 17.73 -16.22 2.70
N GLU A 353 17.46 -17.06 3.69
CA GLU A 353 16.34 -18.01 3.66
C GLU A 353 14.99 -17.29 3.53
N GLN A 354 14.75 -16.24 4.33
CA GLN A 354 13.51 -15.46 4.25
C GLN A 354 13.32 -14.80 2.88
N LEU A 355 14.40 -14.26 2.30
CA LEU A 355 14.35 -13.66 0.97
C LEU A 355 14.12 -14.70 -0.16
N LEU A 356 14.66 -15.90 -0.04
CA LEU A 356 14.39 -17.00 -0.96
C LEU A 356 12.93 -17.47 -0.87
N VAL A 357 12.41 -17.60 0.35
CA VAL A 357 10.98 -17.89 0.56
C VAL A 357 10.12 -16.79 -0.06
N ALA A 358 10.45 -15.52 0.19
CA ALA A 358 9.74 -14.37 -0.36
C ALA A 358 9.77 -14.33 -1.91
N ALA A 359 10.89 -14.71 -2.54
CA ALA A 359 11.00 -14.76 -4.00
C ALA A 359 10.12 -15.84 -4.64
N ARG A 360 9.92 -16.97 -3.95
CA ARG A 360 9.20 -18.14 -4.46
C ARG A 360 7.72 -18.15 -4.11
N ARG A 361 7.31 -17.30 -3.16
CA ARG A 361 5.92 -17.24 -2.72
C ARG A 361 5.04 -16.71 -3.85
N PRO A 362 3.94 -17.40 -4.21
CA PRO A 362 3.02 -16.92 -5.20
C PRO A 362 2.41 -15.58 -4.75
N ALA A 363 2.27 -14.65 -5.69
CA ALA A 363 1.54 -13.42 -5.41
C ALA A 363 0.09 -13.76 -5.05
N PRO A 364 -0.51 -13.11 -4.03
CA PRO A 364 -1.89 -13.36 -3.66
C PRO A 364 -2.81 -13.18 -4.87
N LEU A 365 -3.73 -14.11 -5.08
CA LEU A 365 -4.58 -14.20 -6.27
C LEU A 365 -5.71 -13.16 -6.31
N ARG A 366 -5.74 -12.17 -5.44
CA ARG A 366 -6.79 -11.17 -5.40
C ARG A 366 -6.53 -10.02 -6.36
N GLN A 367 -7.44 -9.95 -7.27
CA GLN A 367 -7.88 -8.90 -8.21
C GLN A 367 -7.32 -7.49 -8.00
N GLY A 368 -6.61 -6.99 -9.03
CA GLY A 368 -6.43 -5.56 -9.41
C GLY A 368 -6.03 -4.53 -8.35
N GLU A 369 -6.68 -4.50 -7.22
CA GLU A 369 -6.45 -3.52 -6.15
C GLU A 369 -5.17 -3.79 -5.33
N GLU A 370 -4.76 -5.03 -5.19
CA GLU A 370 -3.61 -5.43 -4.37
C GLU A 370 -2.27 -5.17 -5.06
N LEU A 371 -2.25 -5.20 -6.39
CA LEU A 371 -1.04 -4.90 -7.17
C LEU A 371 -0.58 -3.45 -7.00
N MET A 372 -1.50 -2.52 -6.72
CA MET A 372 -1.18 -1.11 -6.52
C MET A 372 -0.91 -0.73 -5.05
N ARG A 373 -1.37 -1.52 -4.08
CA ARG A 373 -1.35 -1.15 -2.66
C ARG A 373 -0.15 -1.68 -1.86
N ASP A 374 0.68 -2.54 -2.43
CA ASP A 374 1.86 -3.07 -1.74
C ASP A 374 3.18 -2.68 -2.42
N PRO A 375 3.67 -1.43 -2.19
CA PRO A 375 4.96 -0.99 -2.71
C PRO A 375 6.15 -1.77 -2.12
N TYR A 376 5.95 -2.50 -1.04
CA TYR A 376 6.97 -3.24 -0.31
C TYR A 376 6.71 -4.74 -0.26
N GLY A 377 6.00 -5.29 -1.24
CA GLY A 377 5.70 -6.71 -1.35
C GLY A 377 6.93 -7.58 -1.14
N HIS A 378 6.71 -8.74 -0.55
CA HIS A 378 7.79 -9.70 -0.24
C HIS A 378 8.70 -9.99 -1.45
N ALA A 379 8.11 -10.17 -2.65
CA ALA A 379 8.87 -10.39 -3.88
C ALA A 379 9.73 -9.18 -4.29
N ARG A 380 9.27 -7.95 -4.04
CA ARG A 380 10.06 -6.72 -4.29
C ARG A 380 11.25 -6.63 -3.36
N SER A 381 11.04 -6.95 -2.09
CA SER A 381 12.12 -6.97 -1.09
C SER A 381 13.19 -7.99 -1.48
N ALA A 382 12.78 -9.18 -1.91
CA ALA A 382 13.69 -10.21 -2.42
C ALA A 382 14.42 -9.74 -3.69
N ALA A 383 13.72 -9.12 -4.65
CA ALA A 383 14.28 -8.60 -5.89
C ALA A 383 15.37 -7.54 -5.65
N ARG A 384 15.23 -6.71 -4.61
CA ARG A 384 16.23 -5.69 -4.24
C ARG A 384 17.45 -6.26 -3.53
N ALA A 385 17.29 -7.29 -2.72
CA ALA A 385 18.32 -7.76 -1.80
C ALA A 385 19.10 -8.99 -2.30
N LEU A 386 18.44 -9.94 -2.99
CA LEU A 386 19.10 -11.18 -3.44
C LEU A 386 20.31 -10.95 -4.36
N PRO A 387 20.34 -9.98 -5.30
CA PRO A 387 21.52 -9.71 -6.11
C PRO A 387 22.78 -9.38 -5.29
N ILE A 388 22.62 -8.78 -4.09
CA ILE A 388 23.76 -8.43 -3.22
C ILE A 388 24.50 -9.69 -2.73
N PHE A 389 23.78 -10.79 -2.48
CA PHE A 389 24.43 -12.04 -2.13
C PHE A 389 25.35 -12.55 -3.25
N LEU A 390 24.95 -12.41 -4.52
CA LEU A 390 25.81 -12.85 -5.63
C LEU A 390 27.08 -12.00 -5.80
N THR A 391 27.05 -10.73 -5.39
CA THR A 391 28.29 -9.93 -5.35
C THR A 391 29.29 -10.46 -4.32
N ARG A 392 28.82 -11.23 -3.31
CA ARG A 392 29.62 -11.80 -2.23
C ARG A 392 29.86 -13.31 -2.38
N CYS A 393 28.86 -14.00 -2.93
CA CYS A 393 28.85 -15.45 -3.14
C CYS A 393 28.38 -15.76 -4.58
N PRO A 394 29.25 -15.62 -5.61
CA PRO A 394 28.85 -15.70 -7.03
C PRO A 394 28.28 -17.05 -7.46
N ASP A 395 28.59 -18.13 -6.72
CA ASP A 395 28.21 -19.52 -7.07
C ASP A 395 26.91 -20.00 -6.41
N ASP A 396 26.17 -19.12 -5.73
CA ASP A 396 24.92 -19.50 -5.08
C ASP A 396 23.81 -19.80 -6.10
N ARG A 397 23.62 -21.10 -6.38
CA ARG A 397 22.68 -21.60 -7.38
C ARG A 397 21.23 -21.33 -7.03
N GLU A 398 20.89 -21.37 -5.73
CA GLU A 398 19.51 -21.14 -5.27
C GLU A 398 19.12 -19.67 -5.50
N ILE A 399 20.02 -18.75 -5.20
CA ILE A 399 19.80 -17.31 -5.47
C ILE A 399 19.69 -17.08 -6.98
N LYS A 400 20.60 -17.62 -7.79
CA LYS A 400 20.51 -17.49 -9.26
C LYS A 400 19.14 -17.96 -9.78
N LYS A 401 18.66 -19.12 -9.30
CA LYS A 401 17.34 -19.62 -9.67
C LYS A 401 16.23 -18.64 -9.27
N ALA A 402 16.26 -18.13 -8.04
CA ALA A 402 15.27 -17.15 -7.56
C ALA A 402 15.29 -15.85 -8.39
N LEU A 403 16.47 -15.37 -8.81
CA LEU A 403 16.56 -14.18 -9.68
C LEU A 403 15.93 -14.42 -11.06
N PHE A 404 16.06 -15.63 -11.62
CA PHE A 404 15.40 -15.97 -12.90
C PHE A 404 13.88 -16.00 -12.76
N GLU A 405 13.37 -16.53 -11.64
CA GLU A 405 11.94 -16.54 -11.33
C GLU A 405 11.40 -15.09 -11.16
N LEU A 406 12.16 -14.23 -10.45
CA LEU A 406 11.82 -12.82 -10.27
C LEU A 406 11.90 -12.00 -11.58
N ALA A 407 12.82 -12.34 -12.49
CA ALA A 407 12.94 -11.69 -13.80
C ALA A 407 11.72 -11.97 -14.68
N ALA A 408 11.09 -13.12 -14.51
CA ALA A 408 9.83 -13.49 -15.17
C ALA A 408 8.59 -13.20 -14.31
N HIS A 409 8.72 -12.46 -13.20
CA HIS A 409 7.62 -12.15 -12.32
C HIS A 409 6.59 -11.23 -13.00
N ARG A 410 5.31 -11.44 -12.75
CA ARG A 410 4.22 -10.71 -13.42
C ARG A 410 4.14 -9.23 -13.02
N ASN A 411 4.50 -8.90 -11.78
CA ASN A 411 4.48 -7.53 -11.28
C ASN A 411 5.69 -6.75 -11.84
N ASN A 412 5.41 -5.63 -12.52
CA ASN A 412 6.43 -4.76 -13.11
C ASN A 412 7.39 -4.17 -12.09
N GLU A 413 6.91 -3.85 -10.91
CA GLU A 413 7.75 -3.25 -9.87
C GLU A 413 8.72 -4.27 -9.29
N VAL A 414 8.33 -5.55 -9.20
CA VAL A 414 9.26 -6.62 -8.81
C VAL A 414 10.39 -6.71 -9.83
N ARG A 415 10.05 -6.77 -11.14
CA ARG A 415 11.06 -6.79 -12.21
C ARG A 415 11.90 -5.53 -12.22
N GLY A 416 11.30 -4.35 -12.13
CA GLY A 416 12.02 -3.08 -12.11
C GLY A 416 12.99 -2.95 -10.94
N ASN A 417 12.61 -3.41 -9.74
CA ASN A 417 13.51 -3.46 -8.60
C ASN A 417 14.65 -4.46 -8.79
N LEU A 418 14.34 -5.63 -9.35
CA LEU A 418 15.37 -6.63 -9.69
C LEU A 418 16.39 -6.05 -10.66
N PHE A 419 15.95 -5.53 -11.80
CA PHE A 419 16.86 -5.06 -12.84
C PHE A 419 17.73 -3.90 -12.37
N ARG A 420 17.23 -2.98 -11.55
CA ARG A 420 18.07 -1.97 -10.90
C ARG A 420 19.12 -2.59 -9.97
N ALA A 421 18.74 -3.64 -9.22
CA ALA A 421 19.66 -4.30 -8.30
C ALA A 421 20.69 -5.20 -9.01
N LEU A 422 20.46 -5.58 -10.28
CA LEU A 422 21.42 -6.35 -11.09
C LEU A 422 22.58 -5.53 -11.63
N ILE A 423 22.53 -4.20 -11.62
CA ILE A 423 23.58 -3.33 -12.20
C ILE A 423 25.00 -3.70 -11.71
N PRO A 424 25.26 -3.91 -10.42
CA PRO A 424 26.60 -4.29 -9.95
C PRO A 424 27.08 -5.64 -10.48
N LEU A 425 26.16 -6.55 -10.85
CA LEU A 425 26.52 -7.88 -11.36
C LEU A 425 27.06 -7.85 -12.80
N TRP A 426 26.95 -6.75 -13.53
CA TRP A 426 27.66 -6.59 -14.79
C TRP A 426 29.18 -6.71 -14.65
N GLU A 427 29.73 -6.39 -13.49
CA GLU A 427 31.16 -6.51 -13.21
C GLU A 427 31.56 -7.92 -12.72
N THR A 428 30.66 -8.64 -12.08
CA THR A 428 31.00 -9.88 -11.37
C THR A 428 30.37 -11.14 -11.95
N ASP A 429 29.13 -11.08 -12.46
CA ASP A 429 28.39 -12.23 -13.01
C ASP A 429 27.44 -11.84 -14.16
N GLN A 430 28.02 -11.41 -15.29
CA GLN A 430 27.26 -11.01 -16.49
C GLN A 430 26.34 -12.13 -17.00
N THR A 431 26.73 -13.39 -16.81
CA THR A 431 25.93 -14.54 -17.25
C THR A 431 24.56 -14.56 -16.56
N THR A 432 24.51 -14.28 -15.26
CA THR A 432 23.26 -14.21 -14.51
C THR A 432 22.40 -13.04 -14.98
N VAL A 433 23.00 -11.85 -15.24
CA VAL A 433 22.28 -10.68 -15.75
C VAL A 433 21.64 -11.00 -17.11
N TRP A 434 22.40 -11.58 -18.04
CA TRP A 434 21.90 -11.97 -19.36
C TRP A 434 20.74 -12.97 -19.28
N ARG A 435 20.79 -13.94 -18.39
CA ARG A 435 19.69 -14.89 -18.20
C ARG A 435 18.43 -14.24 -17.64
N CYS A 436 18.57 -13.24 -16.76
CA CYS A 436 17.44 -12.45 -16.30
C CYS A 436 16.80 -11.63 -17.44
N ILE A 437 17.62 -11.03 -18.31
CA ILE A 437 17.13 -10.30 -19.50
C ILE A 437 16.38 -11.25 -20.43
N GLU A 438 16.90 -12.44 -20.70
CA GLU A 438 16.23 -13.47 -21.50
C GLU A 438 14.86 -13.84 -20.93
N GLY A 439 14.78 -14.03 -19.60
CA GLY A 439 13.52 -14.32 -18.91
C GLY A 439 12.46 -13.23 -19.10
N ALA A 440 12.85 -11.94 -19.02
CA ALA A 440 11.96 -10.82 -19.28
C ALA A 440 11.51 -10.74 -20.76
N ILE A 441 12.41 -11.01 -21.70
CA ILE A 441 12.08 -11.05 -23.14
C ILE A 441 11.11 -12.23 -23.44
N GLU A 442 11.34 -13.39 -22.85
CA GLU A 442 10.41 -14.53 -23.00
C GLU A 442 9.04 -14.24 -22.41
N LEU A 443 8.98 -13.56 -21.26
CA LEU A 443 7.72 -13.12 -20.68
C LEU A 443 7.00 -12.15 -21.63
N SER A 444 7.70 -11.18 -22.21
CA SER A 444 7.13 -10.23 -23.18
C SER A 444 6.53 -10.92 -24.41
N ARG A 445 7.13 -12.03 -24.84
CA ARG A 445 6.64 -12.83 -25.97
C ARG A 445 5.47 -13.76 -25.60
N GLY A 446 4.99 -13.73 -24.35
CA GLY A 446 3.91 -14.58 -23.87
C GLY A 446 4.27 -16.08 -23.77
N ARG A 447 5.56 -16.44 -23.80
CA ARG A 447 6.03 -17.83 -23.81
C ARG A 447 6.10 -18.48 -22.42
N THR A 448 6.20 -17.68 -21.35
CA THR A 448 6.44 -18.13 -19.98
C THR A 448 5.23 -18.10 -19.06
N GLY A 449 4.02 -17.99 -19.57
CA GLY A 449 2.80 -18.01 -18.75
C GLY A 449 1.85 -19.14 -19.14
N PRO A 450 1.09 -19.72 -18.21
CA PRO A 450 -0.01 -20.60 -18.58
C PRO A 450 -1.01 -19.78 -19.40
N ARG A 451 -1.14 -20.09 -20.70
CA ARG A 451 -1.96 -19.38 -21.68
C ARG A 451 -3.44 -19.19 -21.32
N GLY A 452 -3.93 -19.82 -20.25
CA GLY A 452 -5.33 -19.78 -19.83
C GLY A 452 -5.65 -18.81 -18.67
N TRP A 453 -4.66 -18.15 -18.09
CA TRP A 453 -4.88 -17.43 -16.84
C TRP A 453 -5.37 -16.00 -17.03
N TRP A 454 -4.87 -15.31 -18.04
CA TRP A 454 -5.27 -13.94 -18.36
C TRP A 454 -6.72 -13.81 -18.83
N HIS A 455 -7.26 -14.82 -19.52
CA HIS A 455 -8.65 -14.85 -19.96
C HIS A 455 -9.66 -14.97 -18.82
N ARG A 456 -9.26 -15.44 -17.62
CA ARG A 456 -10.18 -15.55 -16.48
C ARG A 456 -10.27 -14.28 -15.63
N PHE A 457 -9.28 -13.40 -15.69
CA PHE A 457 -9.26 -12.15 -14.92
C PHE A 457 -10.03 -11.01 -15.59
N PHE A 458 -10.22 -11.08 -16.89
CA PHE A 458 -10.93 -10.08 -17.68
C PHE A 458 -12.08 -10.75 -18.45
N GLU A 459 -13.05 -11.29 -17.75
CA GLU A 459 -14.31 -11.76 -18.38
C GLU A 459 -15.18 -10.61 -18.93
N LYS A 460 -14.73 -9.36 -18.81
CA LYS A 460 -15.26 -8.23 -19.59
C LYS A 460 -14.11 -7.57 -20.34
N PRO A 461 -14.21 -7.39 -21.66
CA PRO A 461 -13.20 -6.70 -22.44
C PRO A 461 -13.26 -5.19 -22.13
N LEU A 462 -12.53 -4.77 -21.10
CA LEU A 462 -12.02 -3.42 -21.03
C LEU A 462 -10.78 -3.41 -21.91
N CYS A 463 -11.02 -3.12 -23.20
CA CYS A 463 -10.08 -3.01 -24.30
C CYS A 463 -9.01 -4.12 -24.44
N ASP A 464 -8.72 -4.45 -25.67
CA ASP A 464 -7.70 -5.39 -26.19
C ASP A 464 -6.24 -4.98 -25.85
N CYS A 465 -6.04 -4.16 -24.81
CA CYS A 465 -4.76 -3.58 -24.39
C CYS A 465 -3.85 -4.53 -23.60
N SER A 466 -4.39 -5.66 -23.13
CA SER A 466 -3.75 -6.43 -22.06
C SER A 466 -2.45 -7.16 -22.46
N SER A 467 -2.33 -7.64 -23.68
CA SER A 467 -1.12 -8.39 -24.10
C SER A 467 0.07 -7.46 -24.40
N ARG A 468 -0.17 -6.26 -24.96
CA ARG A 468 0.87 -5.28 -25.30
C ARG A 468 1.36 -4.48 -24.10
N GLU A 469 0.48 -4.16 -23.17
CA GLU A 469 0.88 -3.49 -21.93
C GLU A 469 1.82 -4.36 -21.08
N VAL A 470 1.57 -5.66 -21.01
CA VAL A 470 2.49 -6.63 -20.37
C VAL A 470 3.80 -6.72 -21.14
N GLU A 471 3.78 -6.72 -22.47
CA GLU A 471 4.96 -6.75 -23.32
C GLU A 471 5.81 -5.49 -23.11
N LEU A 472 5.24 -4.31 -23.23
CA LEU A 472 5.93 -3.04 -23.02
C LEU A 472 6.50 -2.92 -21.61
N ASN A 473 5.71 -3.22 -20.60
CA ASN A 473 6.12 -3.13 -19.21
C ASN A 473 7.24 -4.14 -18.86
N SER A 474 7.26 -5.31 -19.50
CA SER A 474 8.33 -6.28 -19.33
C SER A 474 9.64 -5.79 -19.95
N LEU A 475 9.57 -5.24 -21.16
CA LEU A 475 10.73 -4.66 -21.84
C LEU A 475 11.22 -3.37 -21.15
N TYR A 476 10.29 -2.53 -20.68
CA TYR A 476 10.64 -1.32 -19.92
C TYR A 476 11.42 -1.65 -18.64
N SER A 477 10.97 -2.69 -17.92
CA SER A 477 11.65 -3.09 -16.68
C SER A 477 13.13 -3.47 -16.91
N LEU A 478 13.45 -4.11 -18.04
CA LEU A 478 14.83 -4.54 -18.32
C LEU A 478 15.77 -3.36 -18.64
N LEU A 479 15.25 -2.19 -19.08
CA LEU A 479 16.08 -1.01 -19.32
C LEU A 479 16.80 -0.55 -18.05
N PHE A 480 16.22 -0.81 -16.89
CA PHE A 480 16.84 -0.43 -15.62
C PHE A 480 18.19 -1.08 -15.34
N CYS A 481 18.51 -2.24 -15.95
CA CYS A 481 19.82 -2.87 -15.78
C CYS A 481 20.84 -2.43 -16.85
N LEU A 482 20.43 -1.73 -17.89
CA LEU A 482 21.31 -1.24 -18.94
C LEU A 482 21.84 0.15 -18.55
N PRO A 483 23.17 0.32 -18.40
CA PRO A 483 23.72 1.61 -18.03
C PRO A 483 23.62 2.61 -19.19
N GLY A 484 23.03 3.78 -18.92
CA GLY A 484 23.01 4.92 -19.84
C GLY A 484 24.28 5.79 -19.76
N ASP A 485 25.43 5.19 -19.44
CA ASP A 485 26.72 5.89 -19.27
C ASP A 485 27.91 5.05 -19.77
N ALA A 486 29.13 5.44 -19.41
CA ALA A 486 30.36 4.78 -19.85
C ALA A 486 30.44 3.28 -19.52
N ARG A 487 29.73 2.80 -18.53
CA ARG A 487 29.71 1.37 -18.10
C ARG A 487 29.14 0.45 -19.18
N ILE A 488 28.40 0.97 -20.15
CA ILE A 488 27.84 0.16 -21.24
C ILE A 488 28.95 -0.57 -22.05
N SER A 489 30.15 0.00 -22.17
CA SER A 489 31.30 -0.62 -22.87
C SER A 489 31.87 -1.83 -22.13
N ALA A 490 31.60 -1.97 -20.85
CA ALA A 490 32.04 -3.12 -20.04
C ALA A 490 31.14 -4.35 -20.21
N ILE A 491 29.93 -4.22 -20.75
CA ILE A 491 29.02 -5.33 -20.99
C ILE A 491 29.51 -6.24 -22.09
N LYS A 492 29.59 -7.54 -21.80
CA LYS A 492 30.07 -8.55 -22.75
C LYS A 492 29.05 -9.70 -22.88
N PRO A 493 28.95 -10.39 -24.00
CA PRO A 493 29.61 -10.01 -25.26
C PRO A 493 28.94 -8.78 -25.93
N GLN A 494 29.70 -7.95 -26.59
CA GLN A 494 29.20 -6.69 -27.15
C GLN A 494 28.22 -6.90 -28.32
N ASP A 495 28.48 -7.89 -29.17
CA ASP A 495 27.59 -8.27 -30.27
C ASP A 495 26.19 -8.62 -29.75
N ARG A 496 26.08 -9.30 -28.61
CA ARG A 496 24.82 -9.62 -27.95
C ARG A 496 24.11 -8.37 -27.43
N LEU A 497 24.87 -7.41 -26.88
CA LEU A 497 24.32 -6.13 -26.42
C LEU A 497 23.78 -5.32 -27.61
N VAL A 498 24.54 -5.24 -28.70
CA VAL A 498 24.12 -4.54 -29.91
C VAL A 498 22.89 -5.19 -30.52
N SER A 499 22.81 -6.53 -30.57
CA SER A 499 21.62 -7.25 -31.03
C SER A 499 20.39 -6.94 -30.16
N LEU A 500 20.53 -6.96 -28.83
CA LEU A 500 19.44 -6.62 -27.92
C LEU A 500 18.95 -5.18 -28.15
N LEU A 501 19.87 -4.22 -28.24
CA LEU A 501 19.53 -2.82 -28.46
C LEU A 501 18.88 -2.58 -29.84
N SER A 502 19.32 -3.32 -30.88
CA SER A 502 18.73 -3.29 -32.22
C SER A 502 17.28 -3.82 -32.19
N ASP A 503 17.03 -4.93 -31.49
CA ASP A 503 15.68 -5.48 -31.34
C ASP A 503 14.75 -4.51 -30.61
N LEU A 504 15.22 -3.89 -29.53
CA LEU A 504 14.46 -2.87 -28.78
C LEU A 504 14.24 -1.60 -29.60
N LEU A 505 15.19 -1.21 -30.45
CA LEU A 505 15.06 -0.08 -31.36
C LEU A 505 14.02 -0.37 -32.46
N ALA A 506 14.08 -1.55 -33.07
CA ALA A 506 13.09 -1.98 -34.05
C ALA A 506 11.68 -2.00 -33.46
N PHE A 507 11.53 -2.48 -32.22
CA PHE A 507 10.28 -2.40 -31.47
C PHE A 507 9.83 -0.94 -31.30
N THR A 508 10.74 -0.04 -30.89
CA THR A 508 10.44 1.39 -30.69
C THR A 508 10.01 2.07 -32.00
N ILE A 509 10.75 1.86 -33.08
CA ILE A 509 10.43 2.42 -34.41
C ILE A 509 9.06 1.94 -34.88
N ASN A 510 8.78 0.65 -34.83
CA ASN A 510 7.50 0.10 -35.28
C ASN A 510 6.31 0.68 -34.49
N ASN A 511 6.45 0.87 -33.21
CA ASN A 511 5.39 1.46 -32.38
C ASN A 511 5.25 2.97 -32.56
N THR A 512 6.30 3.68 -33.00
CA THR A 512 6.23 5.11 -33.29
C THR A 512 5.62 5.40 -34.67
N ILE A 513 5.94 4.59 -35.68
CA ILE A 513 5.46 4.79 -37.06
C ILE A 513 4.00 4.34 -37.24
N ASN A 514 3.57 3.27 -36.55
CA ASN A 514 2.24 2.68 -36.66
C ASN A 514 1.43 2.78 -35.36
N PRO A 515 1.16 4.00 -34.84
CA PRO A 515 0.47 4.16 -33.56
C PRO A 515 -0.98 3.61 -33.61
N ASN A 516 -1.59 3.49 -34.79
CA ASN A 516 -2.97 3.02 -34.98
C ASN A 516 -3.10 1.49 -35.10
N GLU A 517 -2.02 0.78 -35.31
CA GLU A 517 -2.07 -0.69 -35.37
C GLU A 517 -1.98 -1.35 -34.00
N LYS A 518 -2.63 -0.82 -32.99
CA LYS A 518 -2.85 -1.35 -31.64
C LYS A 518 -1.86 -0.89 -30.57
N GLY A 519 -2.06 0.28 -29.99
CA GLY A 519 -1.78 0.46 -28.58
C GLY A 519 -0.62 1.33 -28.12
N PHE A 520 0.17 1.99 -28.96
CA PHE A 520 0.93 3.17 -28.56
C PHE A 520 0.09 4.41 -28.91
N GLN A 521 -0.80 4.81 -28.04
CA GLN A 521 -1.32 6.18 -28.12
C GLN A 521 -0.16 7.11 -27.80
N SER A 522 0.10 8.08 -28.67
CA SER A 522 1.17 9.07 -28.54
C SER A 522 1.16 9.88 -27.25
N ASP A 523 0.10 9.76 -26.45
CA ASP A 523 -0.13 10.46 -25.19
C ASP A 523 0.01 9.57 -23.95
N SER A 524 0.47 8.31 -24.07
CA SER A 524 0.67 7.48 -22.88
C SER A 524 1.96 7.89 -22.16
N MET A 525 1.88 8.13 -20.85
CA MET A 525 3.05 8.43 -20.00
C MET A 525 4.17 7.39 -20.17
N VAL A 526 3.82 6.13 -20.45
CA VAL A 526 4.76 5.04 -20.65
C VAL A 526 5.63 5.22 -21.91
N SER A 527 5.10 5.82 -22.99
CA SER A 527 5.89 6.09 -24.19
C SER A 527 6.93 7.19 -23.97
N LEU A 528 6.61 8.21 -23.17
CA LEU A 528 7.54 9.26 -22.79
C LEU A 528 8.66 8.72 -21.88
N GLU A 529 8.30 7.97 -20.85
CA GLU A 529 9.26 7.34 -19.94
C GLU A 529 10.18 6.36 -20.66
N TRP A 530 9.63 5.56 -21.59
CA TRP A 530 10.41 4.68 -22.43
C TRP A 530 11.50 5.46 -23.19
N ASN A 531 11.11 6.52 -23.91
CA ASN A 531 12.03 7.31 -24.70
C ASN A 531 13.11 7.98 -23.82
N GLN A 532 12.73 8.53 -22.68
CA GLN A 532 13.66 9.15 -21.74
C GLN A 532 14.71 8.18 -21.17
N MET A 533 14.37 6.89 -21.03
CA MET A 533 15.32 5.89 -20.56
C MET A 533 16.11 5.23 -21.70
N PHE A 534 15.44 4.92 -22.78
CA PHE A 534 16.03 4.12 -23.86
C PHE A 534 17.03 4.90 -24.70
N PHE A 535 16.72 6.14 -25.10
CA PHE A 535 17.59 6.89 -25.98
C PHE A 535 18.94 7.29 -25.38
N PRO A 536 19.10 7.62 -24.09
CA PRO A 536 20.41 7.74 -23.46
C PRO A 536 21.25 6.46 -23.51
N ILE A 537 20.62 5.27 -23.43
CA ILE A 537 21.31 3.99 -23.59
C ILE A 537 21.81 3.83 -25.02
N ILE A 538 20.97 4.09 -26.03
CA ILE A 538 21.32 4.04 -27.44
C ILE A 538 22.44 5.04 -27.77
N ALA A 539 22.33 6.29 -27.31
CA ALA A 539 23.33 7.32 -27.50
C ALA A 539 24.71 6.91 -26.96
N ASN A 540 24.74 6.41 -25.72
CA ASN A 540 25.98 5.91 -25.13
C ASN A 540 26.52 4.65 -25.84
N ALA A 541 25.66 3.77 -26.34
CA ALA A 541 26.08 2.64 -27.16
C ALA A 541 26.76 3.11 -28.46
N ILE A 542 26.14 4.06 -29.18
CA ILE A 542 26.70 4.64 -30.41
C ILE A 542 28.08 5.30 -30.18
N LEU A 543 28.26 6.01 -29.06
CA LEU A 543 29.48 6.71 -28.73
C LEU A 543 30.63 5.82 -28.25
N ARG A 544 30.33 4.64 -27.72
CA ARG A 544 31.32 3.88 -26.92
C ARG A 544 31.54 2.43 -27.37
N LEU A 545 30.71 1.90 -28.24
CA LEU A 545 30.89 0.57 -28.82
C LEU A 545 31.51 0.66 -30.21
N PRO A 546 32.07 -0.42 -30.79
CA PRO A 546 32.71 -0.41 -32.08
C PRO A 546 31.81 0.09 -33.20
N GLU A 547 32.25 1.08 -33.96
CA GLU A 547 31.49 1.73 -35.04
C GLU A 547 30.96 0.74 -36.10
N ALA A 548 31.77 -0.25 -36.45
CA ALA A 548 31.40 -1.25 -37.45
C ALA A 548 30.17 -2.06 -37.10
N GLU A 549 29.88 -2.25 -35.79
CA GLU A 549 28.73 -3.00 -35.31
C GLU A 549 27.51 -2.08 -35.06
N VAL A 550 27.77 -0.89 -34.51
CA VAL A 550 26.77 0.01 -33.97
C VAL A 550 26.07 0.84 -35.04
N TYR A 551 26.81 1.32 -36.03
CA TYR A 551 26.23 2.18 -37.07
C TYR A 551 25.14 1.49 -37.87
N PRO A 552 25.37 0.28 -38.42
CA PRO A 552 24.30 -0.40 -39.18
C PRO A 552 23.16 -0.88 -38.26
N ALA A 553 23.44 -1.22 -37.02
CA ALA A 553 22.45 -1.79 -36.12
C ALA A 553 21.57 -0.75 -35.41
N LEU A 554 22.12 0.39 -35.02
CA LEU A 554 21.47 1.38 -34.18
C LEU A 554 21.28 2.75 -34.87
N LEU A 555 22.27 3.27 -35.56
CA LEU A 555 22.19 4.61 -36.16
C LEU A 555 21.45 4.60 -37.49
N ALA A 556 21.76 3.69 -38.39
CA ALA A 556 21.11 3.62 -39.71
C ALA A 556 19.58 3.47 -39.62
N PRO A 557 19.01 2.58 -38.77
CA PRO A 557 17.55 2.48 -38.67
C PRO A 557 16.88 3.77 -38.21
N ILE A 558 17.53 4.60 -37.39
CA ILE A 558 16.99 5.89 -36.95
C ILE A 558 17.03 6.87 -38.12
N CYS A 559 18.16 6.93 -38.85
CA CYS A 559 18.31 7.79 -40.03
C CYS A 559 17.35 7.43 -41.17
N ASP A 560 17.16 6.15 -41.43
CA ASP A 560 16.25 5.65 -42.49
C ASP A 560 14.78 5.93 -42.22
N ASN A 561 14.41 6.13 -40.95
CA ASN A 561 13.03 6.38 -40.53
C ASN A 561 12.78 7.83 -40.06
N TRP A 562 13.75 8.73 -40.17
CA TRP A 562 13.63 10.07 -39.62
C TRP A 562 12.50 10.91 -40.23
N GLU A 563 12.21 10.74 -41.53
CA GLU A 563 11.11 11.45 -42.19
C GLU A 563 9.74 10.98 -41.70
N LYS A 564 9.63 9.68 -41.33
CA LYS A 564 8.38 9.07 -40.84
C LYS A 564 8.17 9.28 -39.35
N ALA A 565 9.24 9.43 -38.60
CA ALA A 565 9.25 9.57 -37.16
C ALA A 565 10.37 10.52 -36.68
N PRO A 566 10.26 11.84 -36.95
CA PRO A 566 11.30 12.81 -36.62
C PRO A 566 11.64 12.86 -35.14
N GLY A 567 10.69 12.59 -34.27
CA GLY A 567 10.90 12.52 -32.83
C GLY A 567 11.91 11.47 -32.37
N LEU A 568 12.20 10.43 -33.18
CA LEU A 568 13.25 9.46 -32.87
C LEU A 568 14.64 10.10 -32.90
N MET A 569 14.91 10.95 -33.90
CA MET A 569 16.16 11.68 -34.02
C MET A 569 16.30 12.74 -32.92
N GLU A 570 15.23 13.46 -32.63
CA GLU A 570 15.18 14.42 -31.51
C GLU A 570 15.50 13.74 -30.19
N ASN A 571 14.88 12.61 -29.88
CA ASN A 571 15.15 11.85 -28.65
C ASN A 571 16.61 11.34 -28.61
N LEU A 572 17.17 10.90 -29.75
CA LEU A 572 18.58 10.50 -29.81
C LEU A 572 19.51 11.69 -29.50
N LEU A 573 19.26 12.86 -30.11
CA LEU A 573 20.05 14.07 -29.88
C LEU A 573 19.97 14.56 -28.43
N TRP A 574 18.85 14.38 -27.77
CA TRP A 574 18.71 14.65 -26.34
C TRP A 574 19.49 13.65 -25.47
N GLY A 575 19.69 12.41 -25.93
CA GLY A 575 20.45 11.37 -25.24
C GLY A 575 21.98 11.52 -25.41
N LEU A 576 22.43 12.18 -26.48
CA LEU A 576 23.85 12.50 -26.75
C LEU A 576 24.30 13.69 -25.93
#